data_011ab64686b3c61465e8fc12b5927640
#
_entry.id   011ab64686b3c61465e8fc12b5927640
#
_cell.length_a   1.000
_cell.length_b   1.000
_cell.length_c   1.000
_cell.angle_alpha   90.00
_cell.angle_beta   90.00
_cell.angle_gamma   90.00
#
_symmetry.space_group_name_H-M   'P 1'
#
loop_
_entity.id
_entity.type
_entity.pdbx_description
1 polymer ?
#
loop_
_entity_poly.entity_id
_entity_poly.type
_entity_poly.pdbx_seq_one_letter_code
_entity_poly.pdbx_strand_id
1 'polypeptide(L)'
;MFRLLLTLTIWAGHSLTCLSASLTIALTGDIMMGTTYPTPRLPRGDGKYLFRDTRDILRQADLAVGNLEGTLCDKGETRKEGKANNYAFRTPTSYAWWLKDAGYDFVSMANNHSFDFGIEGVISTEHALRQQGIAFAGIAGRSETAVVMRQGVRIGLCALGHNSYTVSHLDLKKVGKLLKQLRQQCDIIIVSFHGGAEGTAQSHVPNGMEGFLGERRGALRQLAHYCIDHGADVVYGHGPHVVRGIEVYKGRFIAYSLGNFCTPFGISLQGVSGYAPIVTVTIDHKGRFQKGRIYSFIQSYGAGPRKQDGKRFLVAHQMKALSETDFPHSDAWIDLRGNIGLIRYTRRSLTTI
;
A
#
# COMPACT_ATOMS: atom_id res chain seq x y z
N MET A 1 8.66 -77.03 -16.80
CA MET A 1 9.67 -76.00 -16.53
C MET A 1 9.04 -74.63 -16.78
N PHE A 2 8.44 -74.03 -15.76
CA PHE A 2 7.87 -72.68 -15.85
C PHE A 2 8.87 -71.68 -15.26
N ARG A 3 9.32 -70.71 -16.07
CA ARG A 3 10.16 -69.59 -15.60
C ARG A 3 9.27 -68.42 -15.16
N LEU A 4 9.31 -68.11 -13.88
CA LEU A 4 8.69 -66.90 -13.30
C LEU A 4 9.61 -65.72 -13.59
N LEU A 5 9.12 -64.72 -14.34
CA LEU A 5 9.75 -63.39 -14.50
C LEU A 5 9.22 -62.47 -13.42
N LEU A 6 10.12 -62.11 -12.47
CA LEU A 6 9.87 -61.07 -11.48
C LEU A 6 10.16 -59.69 -12.13
N THR A 7 9.15 -58.90 -12.36
CA THR A 7 9.31 -57.49 -12.75
C THR A 7 9.43 -56.62 -11.51
N LEU A 8 10.62 -56.10 -11.24
CA LEU A 8 10.85 -55.04 -10.26
C LEU A 8 10.36 -53.72 -10.82
N THR A 9 9.29 -53.19 -10.28
CA THR A 9 8.85 -51.79 -10.51
C THR A 9 9.62 -50.89 -9.56
N ILE A 10 10.59 -50.13 -10.10
CA ILE A 10 11.28 -49.07 -9.37
C ILE A 10 10.34 -47.85 -9.28
N TRP A 11 9.82 -47.62 -8.10
CA TRP A 11 9.10 -46.36 -7.79
C TRP A 11 10.16 -45.25 -7.62
N ALA A 12 10.35 -44.42 -8.64
CA ALA A 12 11.10 -43.20 -8.54
C ALA A 12 10.26 -42.19 -7.72
N GLY A 13 10.53 -42.11 -6.43
CA GLY A 13 9.97 -41.10 -5.56
C GLY A 13 10.46 -39.71 -6.01
N HIS A 14 9.64 -38.98 -6.76
CA HIS A 14 9.87 -37.55 -6.96
C HIS A 14 9.63 -36.82 -5.64
N SER A 15 10.72 -36.52 -4.92
CA SER A 15 10.69 -35.53 -3.85
C SER A 15 10.28 -34.19 -4.49
N LEU A 16 9.01 -33.87 -4.45
CA LEU A 16 8.54 -32.50 -4.64
C LEU A 16 9.15 -31.66 -3.52
N THR A 17 10.30 -31.05 -3.79
CA THR A 17 10.76 -29.90 -3.00
C THR A 17 9.69 -28.85 -3.15
N CYS A 18 8.82 -28.77 -2.15
CA CYS A 18 7.87 -27.67 -1.99
C CYS A 18 8.73 -26.42 -1.78
N LEU A 19 9.12 -25.75 -2.87
CA LEU A 19 9.65 -24.41 -2.79
C LEU A 19 8.58 -23.62 -2.05
N SER A 20 8.89 -23.20 -0.84
CA SER A 20 8.01 -22.34 -0.03
C SER A 20 7.67 -21.11 -0.89
N ALA A 21 6.46 -21.11 -1.45
CA ALA A 21 6.02 -20.04 -2.32
C ALA A 21 6.06 -18.72 -1.54
N SER A 22 6.97 -17.83 -1.91
CA SER A 22 7.04 -16.48 -1.36
C SER A 22 6.23 -15.56 -2.24
N LEU A 23 5.54 -14.60 -1.64
CA LEU A 23 4.80 -13.55 -2.34
C LEU A 23 5.59 -12.24 -2.31
N THR A 24 5.73 -11.61 -3.46
CA THR A 24 6.28 -10.25 -3.57
C THR A 24 5.15 -9.25 -3.81
N ILE A 25 5.01 -8.31 -2.89
CA ILE A 25 3.97 -7.29 -2.90
C ILE A 25 4.64 -5.94 -3.20
N ALA A 26 4.13 -5.21 -4.19
CA ALA A 26 4.53 -3.83 -4.46
C ALA A 26 3.53 -2.87 -3.80
N LEU A 27 4.04 -2.03 -2.90
CA LEU A 27 3.27 -1.06 -2.15
C LEU A 27 3.57 0.34 -2.68
N THR A 28 2.53 1.15 -2.91
CA THR A 28 2.64 2.56 -3.30
C THR A 28 1.75 3.45 -2.45
N GLY A 29 2.05 4.76 -2.43
CA GLY A 29 1.27 5.77 -1.73
C GLY A 29 0.07 6.28 -2.54
N ASP A 30 -0.19 7.58 -2.42
CA ASP A 30 -1.39 8.25 -2.92
C ASP A 30 -1.38 8.39 -4.45
N ILE A 31 -2.51 8.05 -5.06
CA ILE A 31 -2.74 8.09 -6.51
C ILE A 31 -3.94 9.00 -6.78
N MET A 32 -3.69 10.17 -7.36
CA MET A 32 -4.69 11.10 -7.87
C MET A 32 -4.21 11.55 -9.26
N MET A 33 -4.66 10.87 -10.30
CA MET A 33 -4.10 10.96 -11.66
C MET A 33 -4.46 12.24 -12.42
N GLY A 34 -5.17 13.16 -11.80
CA GLY A 34 -5.67 14.40 -12.36
C GLY A 34 -7.13 14.62 -12.01
N THR A 35 -7.65 15.81 -12.28
CA THR A 35 -9.02 16.16 -11.97
C THR A 35 -9.64 16.96 -13.10
N THR A 36 -10.95 16.79 -13.29
CA THR A 36 -11.78 17.64 -14.17
C THR A 36 -12.55 18.71 -13.41
N TYR A 37 -12.42 18.74 -12.08
CA TYR A 37 -13.15 19.67 -11.21
C TYR A 37 -12.18 20.57 -10.41
N PRO A 38 -12.51 21.88 -10.18
CA PRO A 38 -13.59 22.66 -10.86
C PRO A 38 -13.22 22.99 -12.32
N THR A 39 -11.93 22.96 -12.64
CA THR A 39 -11.39 23.15 -13.98
C THR A 39 -10.46 21.98 -14.32
N PRO A 40 -10.45 21.51 -15.58
CA PRO A 40 -9.62 20.38 -15.97
C PRO A 40 -8.12 20.60 -15.73
N ARG A 41 -7.51 19.70 -15.00
CA ARG A 41 -6.06 19.56 -14.78
C ARG A 41 -5.70 18.10 -15.01
N LEU A 42 -5.55 17.74 -16.27
CA LEU A 42 -5.24 16.37 -16.69
C LEU A 42 -3.81 16.31 -17.23
N PRO A 43 -3.11 15.18 -17.07
CA PRO A 43 -1.76 14.99 -17.59
C PRO A 43 -1.76 14.96 -19.11
N ARG A 44 -0.64 15.39 -19.71
CA ARG A 44 -0.46 15.32 -21.17
C ARG A 44 -0.61 13.88 -21.66
N GLY A 45 -1.20 13.72 -22.87
CA GLY A 45 -1.40 12.41 -23.48
C GLY A 45 -2.41 11.53 -22.73
N ASP A 46 -3.39 12.20 -22.08
CA ASP A 46 -4.52 11.55 -21.40
C ASP A 46 -4.09 10.45 -20.40
N GLY A 47 -3.02 10.70 -19.64
CA GLY A 47 -2.53 9.77 -18.62
C GLY A 47 -1.57 8.67 -19.10
N LYS A 48 -1.40 8.47 -20.40
CA LYS A 48 -0.57 7.41 -21.01
C LYS A 48 0.84 7.28 -20.42
N TYR A 49 1.42 8.38 -19.96
CA TYR A 49 2.82 8.40 -19.48
C TYR A 49 2.95 8.44 -17.96
N LEU A 50 1.84 8.41 -17.21
CA LEU A 50 1.88 8.53 -15.75
C LEU A 50 2.81 7.50 -15.11
N PHE A 51 2.67 6.23 -15.45
CA PHE A 51 3.38 5.12 -14.82
C PHE A 51 4.56 4.57 -15.66
N ARG A 52 5.03 5.29 -16.68
CA ARG A 52 6.01 4.75 -17.64
C ARG A 52 7.30 4.23 -16.98
N ASP A 53 7.79 4.88 -15.91
CA ASP A 53 9.04 4.52 -15.25
C ASP A 53 8.86 3.50 -14.11
N THR A 54 7.61 3.22 -13.74
CA THR A 54 7.26 2.41 -12.56
C THR A 54 6.53 1.12 -12.90
N ARG A 55 5.85 1.05 -14.07
CA ARG A 55 5.00 -0.10 -14.45
C ARG A 55 5.72 -1.44 -14.45
N ASP A 56 6.99 -1.50 -14.84
CA ASP A 56 7.73 -2.76 -14.89
C ASP A 56 7.93 -3.35 -13.48
N ILE A 57 8.14 -2.50 -12.47
CA ILE A 57 8.28 -2.93 -11.08
C ILE A 57 6.93 -3.40 -10.53
N LEU A 58 5.86 -2.66 -10.82
CA LEU A 58 4.51 -3.02 -10.37
C LEU A 58 4.06 -4.34 -11.00
N ARG A 59 4.27 -4.52 -12.31
CA ARG A 59 3.89 -5.74 -13.04
C ARG A 59 4.71 -6.99 -12.68
N GLN A 60 5.94 -6.81 -12.16
CA GLN A 60 6.79 -7.92 -11.72
C GLN A 60 6.43 -8.43 -10.32
N ALA A 61 5.65 -7.66 -9.56
CA ALA A 61 5.15 -8.11 -8.27
C ALA A 61 3.99 -9.10 -8.45
N ASP A 62 3.83 -10.02 -7.49
CA ASP A 62 2.68 -10.94 -7.47
C ASP A 62 1.38 -10.21 -7.13
N LEU A 63 1.50 -9.09 -6.42
CA LEU A 63 0.39 -8.20 -6.06
C LEU A 63 0.90 -6.76 -5.99
N ALA A 64 0.27 -5.84 -6.72
CA ALA A 64 0.53 -4.42 -6.63
C ALA A 64 -0.66 -3.68 -6.01
N VAL A 65 -0.38 -2.88 -4.96
CA VAL A 65 -1.41 -2.18 -4.18
C VAL A 65 -1.05 -0.71 -3.97
N GLY A 66 -2.08 0.16 -3.85
CA GLY A 66 -1.91 1.59 -3.60
C GLY A 66 -3.16 2.22 -3.00
N ASN A 67 -3.17 3.55 -2.83
CA ASN A 67 -4.32 4.32 -2.38
C ASN A 67 -4.87 5.19 -3.53
N LEU A 68 -6.11 4.98 -3.94
CA LEU A 68 -6.80 5.82 -4.92
C LEU A 68 -7.42 7.03 -4.19
N GLU A 69 -6.69 8.13 -4.16
CA GLU A 69 -7.09 9.34 -3.45
C GLU A 69 -7.90 10.28 -4.36
N GLY A 70 -9.17 10.01 -4.47
CA GLY A 70 -10.13 10.71 -5.32
C GLY A 70 -11.21 9.79 -5.85
N THR A 71 -12.08 10.33 -6.69
CA THR A 71 -13.15 9.58 -7.34
C THR A 71 -12.86 9.38 -8.83
N LEU A 72 -13.19 8.20 -9.35
CA LEU A 72 -13.29 7.96 -10.78
C LEU A 72 -14.75 8.21 -11.20
N CYS A 73 -15.05 9.40 -11.67
CA CYS A 73 -16.38 9.75 -12.15
C CYS A 73 -16.32 10.87 -13.21
N ASP A 74 -17.25 10.86 -14.17
CA ASP A 74 -17.24 11.77 -15.29
C ASP A 74 -18.18 12.98 -15.08
N LYS A 75 -19.05 12.91 -14.07
CA LYS A 75 -20.05 13.93 -13.72
C LYS A 75 -20.36 13.87 -12.22
N GLY A 76 -21.17 14.78 -11.75
CA GLY A 76 -21.60 14.89 -10.36
C GLY A 76 -21.17 16.22 -9.74
N GLU A 77 -21.86 16.58 -8.67
CA GLU A 77 -21.57 17.77 -7.88
C GLU A 77 -20.77 17.40 -6.64
N THR A 78 -19.86 18.29 -6.25
CA THR A 78 -19.06 18.05 -5.05
C THR A 78 -19.91 18.21 -3.79
N ARG A 79 -19.58 17.41 -2.77
CA ARG A 79 -20.09 17.58 -1.40
C ARG A 79 -19.17 18.47 -0.56
N LYS A 80 -18.05 18.92 -1.12
CA LYS A 80 -17.09 19.82 -0.49
C LYS A 80 -17.29 21.23 -1.01
N GLU A 81 -18.19 22.01 -0.42
CA GLU A 81 -18.48 23.37 -0.86
C GLU A 81 -17.49 24.39 -0.29
N GLY A 82 -16.97 25.25 -1.19
CA GLY A 82 -16.65 26.68 -1.00
C GLY A 82 -15.67 27.12 0.09
N LYS A 83 -15.07 26.23 0.88
CA LYS A 83 -14.05 26.62 1.85
C LYS A 83 -12.67 26.63 1.21
N ALA A 84 -11.89 27.66 1.49
CA ALA A 84 -10.47 27.68 1.15
C ALA A 84 -9.82 26.38 1.66
N ASN A 85 -9.10 25.66 0.81
CA ASN A 85 -8.46 24.34 1.06
C ASN A 85 -9.39 23.11 1.01
N ASN A 86 -10.63 23.22 0.56
CA ASN A 86 -11.46 22.05 0.27
C ASN A 86 -11.25 21.61 -1.19
N TYR A 87 -10.32 20.69 -1.39
CA TYR A 87 -10.07 20.09 -2.70
C TYR A 87 -11.06 18.95 -2.95
N ALA A 88 -11.60 18.87 -4.17
CA ALA A 88 -12.38 17.75 -4.65
C ALA A 88 -11.75 17.22 -5.94
N PHE A 89 -11.54 15.91 -6.01
CA PHE A 89 -10.82 15.25 -7.10
C PHE A 89 -11.77 14.38 -7.92
N ARG A 90 -11.98 14.79 -9.18
CA ARG A 90 -12.79 14.07 -10.16
C ARG A 90 -11.94 13.63 -11.33
N THR A 91 -11.42 12.42 -11.26
CA THR A 91 -10.64 11.78 -12.33
C THR A 91 -11.59 11.10 -13.31
N PRO A 92 -11.42 11.21 -14.64
CA PRO A 92 -12.26 10.48 -15.61
C PRO A 92 -12.27 8.97 -15.36
N THR A 93 -13.42 8.31 -15.54
CA THR A 93 -13.56 6.86 -15.34
C THR A 93 -12.63 6.06 -16.23
N SER A 94 -12.31 6.55 -17.44
CA SER A 94 -11.35 5.93 -18.37
C SER A 94 -9.95 5.76 -17.77
N TYR A 95 -9.59 6.54 -16.74
CA TYR A 95 -8.27 6.45 -16.10
C TYR A 95 -8.08 5.18 -15.25
N ALA A 96 -9.15 4.44 -14.94
CA ALA A 96 -9.04 3.11 -14.36
C ALA A 96 -8.19 2.17 -15.22
N TRP A 97 -8.19 2.37 -16.56
CA TRP A 97 -7.33 1.64 -17.48
C TRP A 97 -5.84 1.86 -17.19
N TRP A 98 -5.42 3.08 -16.85
CA TRP A 98 -4.02 3.36 -16.56
C TRP A 98 -3.53 2.70 -15.26
N LEU A 99 -4.42 2.50 -14.28
CA LEU A 99 -4.13 1.69 -13.10
C LEU A 99 -3.90 0.23 -13.49
N LYS A 100 -4.78 -0.32 -14.33
CA LYS A 100 -4.65 -1.68 -14.84
C LYS A 100 -3.41 -1.86 -15.69
N ASP A 101 -3.14 -0.93 -16.62
CA ASP A 101 -1.94 -0.93 -17.45
C ASP A 101 -0.66 -0.81 -16.60
N ALA A 102 -0.70 -0.05 -15.51
CA ALA A 102 0.42 0.03 -14.57
C ALA A 102 0.68 -1.28 -13.81
N GLY A 103 -0.33 -2.16 -13.68
CA GLY A 103 -0.23 -3.45 -12.99
C GLY A 103 -0.89 -3.50 -11.63
N TYR A 104 -1.72 -2.50 -11.27
CA TYR A 104 -2.43 -2.54 -9.99
C TYR A 104 -3.48 -3.65 -9.95
N ASP A 105 -3.47 -4.38 -8.84
CA ASP A 105 -4.42 -5.44 -8.51
C ASP A 105 -5.45 -5.00 -7.48
N PHE A 106 -5.06 -4.06 -6.63
CA PHE A 106 -5.90 -3.52 -5.56
C PHE A 106 -5.61 -2.04 -5.31
N VAL A 107 -6.66 -1.29 -5.00
CA VAL A 107 -6.54 0.07 -4.48
C VAL A 107 -7.42 0.27 -3.25
N SER A 108 -6.86 0.94 -2.23
CA SER A 108 -7.63 1.47 -1.11
C SER A 108 -8.53 2.61 -1.59
N MET A 109 -9.77 2.60 -1.13
CA MET A 109 -10.71 3.72 -1.25
C MET A 109 -10.98 4.36 0.12
N ALA A 110 -10.26 3.97 1.17
CA ALA A 110 -10.43 4.52 2.52
C ALA A 110 -9.59 5.79 2.70
N ASN A 111 -10.04 6.91 2.17
CA ASN A 111 -9.36 8.20 2.31
C ASN A 111 -10.37 9.38 2.31
N ASN A 112 -9.89 10.58 2.61
CA ASN A 112 -10.69 11.80 2.73
C ASN A 112 -11.23 12.35 1.39
N HIS A 113 -10.89 11.74 0.25
CA HIS A 113 -11.34 12.13 -1.09
C HIS A 113 -12.28 11.12 -1.77
N SER A 114 -12.54 9.98 -1.16
CA SER A 114 -13.40 8.94 -1.76
C SER A 114 -14.87 9.37 -1.90
N PHE A 115 -15.31 10.34 -1.10
CA PHE A 115 -16.69 10.82 -1.06
C PHE A 115 -16.84 12.23 -1.61
N ASP A 116 -15.86 12.75 -2.36
CA ASP A 116 -15.87 14.11 -2.93
C ASP A 116 -17.10 14.41 -3.77
N PHE A 117 -17.61 13.40 -4.47
CA PHE A 117 -18.83 13.49 -5.30
C PHE A 117 -19.95 12.57 -4.76
N GLY A 118 -20.02 12.41 -3.45
CA GLY A 118 -21.07 11.64 -2.78
C GLY A 118 -21.07 10.16 -3.12
N ILE A 119 -22.20 9.52 -2.88
CA ILE A 119 -22.35 8.07 -3.13
C ILE A 119 -22.28 7.73 -4.62
N GLU A 120 -22.72 8.64 -5.51
CA GLU A 120 -22.63 8.47 -6.96
C GLU A 120 -21.17 8.38 -7.41
N GLY A 121 -20.28 9.22 -6.83
CA GLY A 121 -18.83 9.16 -7.07
C GLY A 121 -18.22 7.85 -6.60
N VAL A 122 -18.63 7.33 -5.43
CA VAL A 122 -18.22 6.03 -4.93
C VAL A 122 -18.67 4.90 -5.88
N ILE A 123 -19.94 4.87 -6.24
CA ILE A 123 -20.51 3.84 -7.13
C ILE A 123 -19.81 3.87 -8.50
N SER A 124 -19.57 5.06 -9.06
CA SER A 124 -18.85 5.24 -10.32
C SER A 124 -17.42 4.69 -10.22
N THR A 125 -16.72 5.02 -9.13
CA THR A 125 -15.34 4.54 -8.89
C THR A 125 -15.29 3.01 -8.79
N GLU A 126 -16.16 2.41 -7.98
CA GLU A 126 -16.24 0.94 -7.85
C GLU A 126 -16.55 0.26 -9.19
N HIS A 127 -17.45 0.87 -10.00
CA HIS A 127 -17.81 0.33 -11.32
C HIS A 127 -16.59 0.37 -12.26
N ALA A 128 -15.91 1.51 -12.35
CA ALA A 128 -14.72 1.68 -13.19
C ALA A 128 -13.60 0.69 -12.81
N LEU A 129 -13.36 0.50 -11.51
CA LEU A 129 -12.36 -0.46 -11.02
C LEU A 129 -12.74 -1.91 -11.33
N ARG A 130 -14.02 -2.30 -11.13
CA ARG A 130 -14.52 -3.66 -11.46
C ARG A 130 -14.37 -3.96 -12.95
N GLN A 131 -14.66 -3.02 -13.83
CA GLN A 131 -14.50 -3.18 -15.28
C GLN A 131 -13.05 -3.49 -15.66
N GLN A 132 -12.08 -3.02 -14.89
CA GLN A 132 -10.65 -3.29 -15.09
C GLN A 132 -10.15 -4.51 -14.29
N GLY A 133 -11.00 -5.17 -13.53
CA GLY A 133 -10.63 -6.29 -12.68
C GLY A 133 -9.68 -5.89 -11.52
N ILE A 134 -9.76 -4.64 -11.06
CA ILE A 134 -9.01 -4.13 -9.92
C ILE A 134 -9.88 -4.27 -8.67
N ALA A 135 -9.38 -4.98 -7.66
CA ALA A 135 -10.04 -5.09 -6.37
C ALA A 135 -9.92 -3.77 -5.58
N PHE A 136 -10.86 -3.52 -4.70
CA PHE A 136 -10.87 -2.31 -3.85
C PHE A 136 -11.56 -2.58 -2.51
N ALA A 137 -11.25 -1.76 -1.51
CA ALA A 137 -11.90 -1.81 -0.20
C ALA A 137 -11.85 -0.44 0.50
N GLY A 138 -12.61 -0.30 1.59
CA GLY A 138 -12.50 0.82 2.51
C GLY A 138 -13.77 1.62 2.75
N ILE A 139 -14.85 1.40 2.00
CA ILE A 139 -16.13 2.12 2.18
C ILE A 139 -17.01 1.36 3.19
N ALA A 140 -17.32 2.02 4.29
CA ALA A 140 -18.07 1.45 5.40
C ALA A 140 -19.48 0.99 4.98
N GLY A 141 -19.86 -0.24 5.40
CA GLY A 141 -21.17 -0.82 5.10
C GLY A 141 -21.37 -1.19 3.62
N ARG A 142 -20.32 -1.06 2.77
CA ARG A 142 -20.43 -1.31 1.33
C ARG A 142 -19.31 -2.20 0.79
N SER A 143 -18.08 -1.74 0.78
CA SER A 143 -16.89 -2.46 0.30
C SER A 143 -15.79 -2.36 1.36
N GLU A 144 -16.00 -3.01 2.51
CA GLU A 144 -15.10 -2.87 3.66
C GLU A 144 -13.79 -3.65 3.46
N THR A 145 -13.88 -4.81 2.79
CA THR A 145 -12.75 -5.72 2.52
C THR A 145 -12.83 -6.28 1.11
N ALA A 146 -11.72 -6.83 0.62
CA ALA A 146 -11.66 -7.59 -0.62
C ALA A 146 -10.82 -8.86 -0.44
N VAL A 147 -11.02 -9.85 -1.30
CA VAL A 147 -10.21 -11.06 -1.36
C VAL A 147 -9.74 -11.27 -2.79
N VAL A 148 -8.46 -11.51 -2.96
CA VAL A 148 -7.84 -11.83 -4.25
C VAL A 148 -7.05 -13.12 -4.16
N MET A 149 -6.91 -13.82 -5.29
CA MET A 149 -6.09 -15.03 -5.40
C MET A 149 -4.81 -14.71 -6.16
N ARG A 150 -3.66 -15.10 -5.59
CA ARG A 150 -2.36 -15.02 -6.26
C ARG A 150 -1.54 -16.27 -5.97
N GLN A 151 -1.06 -16.95 -6.99
CA GLN A 151 -0.27 -18.19 -6.85
C GLN A 151 -0.93 -19.25 -5.94
N GLY A 152 -2.26 -19.36 -5.97
CA GLY A 152 -3.01 -20.27 -5.11
C GLY A 152 -3.22 -19.79 -3.66
N VAL A 153 -2.68 -18.60 -3.29
CA VAL A 153 -2.82 -18.00 -1.96
C VAL A 153 -4.02 -17.04 -1.95
N ARG A 154 -4.90 -17.17 -0.96
CA ARG A 154 -6.01 -16.23 -0.72
C ARG A 154 -5.53 -15.06 0.11
N ILE A 155 -5.58 -13.87 -0.46
CA ILE A 155 -5.11 -12.64 0.16
C ILE A 155 -6.31 -11.77 0.50
N GLY A 156 -6.53 -11.55 1.81
CA GLY A 156 -7.52 -10.62 2.33
C GLY A 156 -6.94 -9.21 2.38
N LEU A 157 -7.71 -8.25 1.90
CA LEU A 157 -7.33 -6.84 1.82
C LEU A 157 -8.34 -6.01 2.61
N CYS A 158 -7.87 -5.25 3.58
CA CYS A 158 -8.66 -4.35 4.41
C CYS A 158 -8.11 -2.94 4.27
N ALA A 159 -8.98 -1.95 4.07
CA ALA A 159 -8.58 -0.55 3.95
C ALA A 159 -9.33 0.31 4.98
N LEU A 160 -8.58 1.14 5.69
CA LEU A 160 -9.02 1.89 6.86
C LEU A 160 -8.79 3.39 6.66
N GLY A 161 -9.75 4.22 7.07
CA GLY A 161 -9.63 5.67 7.06
C GLY A 161 -10.14 6.30 8.36
N HIS A 162 -10.11 7.62 8.47
CA HIS A 162 -10.62 8.34 9.65
C HIS A 162 -12.01 8.96 9.42
N ASN A 163 -12.46 9.05 8.17
CA ASN A 163 -13.72 9.67 7.79
C ASN A 163 -14.93 8.75 8.07
N SER A 164 -16.09 9.32 8.35
CA SER A 164 -17.30 8.56 8.74
C SER A 164 -17.81 7.58 7.69
N TYR A 165 -17.54 7.83 6.41
CA TYR A 165 -17.89 6.95 5.29
C TYR A 165 -16.86 5.85 5.00
N THR A 166 -15.74 5.85 5.70
CA THR A 166 -14.70 4.81 5.59
C THR A 166 -14.80 3.81 6.74
N VAL A 167 -14.18 2.65 6.57
CA VAL A 167 -13.94 1.73 7.70
C VAL A 167 -12.99 2.44 8.67
N SER A 168 -13.53 2.86 9.81
CA SER A 168 -12.79 3.73 10.73
C SER A 168 -11.66 3.00 11.45
N HIS A 169 -10.43 3.48 11.27
CA HIS A 169 -9.27 3.02 12.06
C HIS A 169 -9.27 3.55 13.51
N LEU A 170 -10.17 4.48 13.83
CA LEU A 170 -10.39 4.96 15.22
C LEU A 170 -11.24 3.97 16.04
N ASP A 171 -11.94 3.03 15.38
CA ASP A 171 -12.70 1.94 16.01
C ASP A 171 -11.91 0.63 15.93
N LEU A 172 -10.98 0.45 16.85
CA LEU A 172 -10.15 -0.75 16.93
C LEU A 172 -10.97 -2.04 17.11
N LYS A 173 -12.14 -1.98 17.79
CA LYS A 173 -13.00 -3.16 17.94
C LYS A 173 -13.56 -3.63 16.59
N LYS A 174 -14.01 -2.68 15.76
CA LYS A 174 -14.45 -2.99 14.38
C LYS A 174 -13.31 -3.52 13.54
N VAL A 175 -12.14 -2.90 13.60
CA VAL A 175 -10.93 -3.37 12.90
C VAL A 175 -10.60 -4.80 13.28
N GLY A 176 -10.50 -5.11 14.58
CA GLY A 176 -10.21 -6.47 15.07
C GLY A 176 -11.24 -7.51 14.61
N LYS A 177 -12.53 -7.13 14.58
CA LYS A 177 -13.61 -8.01 14.06
C LYS A 177 -13.41 -8.32 12.57
N LEU A 178 -13.11 -7.33 11.74
CA LEU A 178 -12.87 -7.51 10.32
C LEU A 178 -11.63 -8.37 10.05
N LEU A 179 -10.53 -8.14 10.76
CA LEU A 179 -9.32 -8.94 10.63
C LEU A 179 -9.57 -10.40 11.03
N LYS A 180 -10.32 -10.64 12.12
CA LYS A 180 -10.72 -11.99 12.52
C LYS A 180 -11.57 -12.69 11.45
N GLN A 181 -12.50 -11.99 10.81
CA GLN A 181 -13.31 -12.52 9.72
C GLN A 181 -12.46 -12.86 8.50
N LEU A 182 -11.54 -11.98 8.10
CA LEU A 182 -10.61 -12.23 6.99
C LEU A 182 -9.71 -13.44 7.27
N ARG A 183 -9.20 -13.57 8.51
CA ARG A 183 -8.30 -14.70 8.86
C ARG A 183 -8.99 -16.06 8.79
N GLN A 184 -10.33 -16.13 8.89
CA GLN A 184 -11.07 -17.38 8.70
C GLN A 184 -11.11 -17.87 7.27
N GLN A 185 -10.87 -17.00 6.27
CA GLN A 185 -11.02 -17.32 4.86
C GLN A 185 -9.79 -17.00 4.01
N CYS A 186 -8.77 -16.35 4.59
CA CYS A 186 -7.59 -15.89 3.87
C CYS A 186 -6.30 -16.41 4.52
N ASP A 187 -5.33 -16.72 3.66
CA ASP A 187 -4.01 -17.20 4.07
C ASP A 187 -3.10 -16.03 4.48
N ILE A 188 -3.21 -14.89 3.79
CA ILE A 188 -2.47 -13.65 4.03
C ILE A 188 -3.46 -12.51 4.20
N ILE A 189 -3.17 -11.56 5.09
CA ILE A 189 -3.96 -10.34 5.29
C ILE A 189 -3.06 -9.10 5.12
N ILE A 190 -3.47 -8.20 4.23
CA ILE A 190 -2.82 -6.90 4.02
C ILE A 190 -3.77 -5.81 4.46
N VAL A 191 -3.28 -4.90 5.29
CA VAL A 191 -4.04 -3.74 5.77
C VAL A 191 -3.45 -2.46 5.18
N SER A 192 -4.30 -1.66 4.56
CA SER A 192 -4.01 -0.29 4.16
C SER A 192 -4.64 0.68 5.16
N PHE A 193 -4.00 1.80 5.48
CA PHE A 193 -4.64 2.86 6.24
C PHE A 193 -4.33 4.25 5.66
N HIS A 194 -5.30 5.17 5.74
CA HIS A 194 -5.14 6.58 5.43
C HIS A 194 -5.35 7.40 6.71
N GLY A 195 -4.29 8.05 7.18
CA GLY A 195 -4.30 8.80 8.44
C GLY A 195 -3.00 9.54 8.70
N GLY A 196 -2.92 10.18 9.86
CA GLY A 196 -1.79 11.01 10.26
C GLY A 196 -1.95 12.48 9.83
N ALA A 197 -1.18 13.35 10.47
CA ALA A 197 -1.09 14.76 10.14
C ALA A 197 -0.36 14.95 8.80
N GLU A 198 -0.79 15.96 8.02
CA GLU A 198 -0.29 16.20 6.67
C GLU A 198 0.84 17.26 6.66
N GLY A 199 1.73 17.14 5.67
CA GLY A 199 2.72 18.14 5.32
C GLY A 199 4.17 17.73 5.61
N THR A 200 5.10 18.55 5.10
CA THR A 200 6.56 18.26 5.11
C THR A 200 7.16 18.10 6.50
N ALA A 201 6.57 18.73 7.52
CA ALA A 201 7.00 18.61 8.92
C ALA A 201 6.50 17.32 9.60
N GLN A 202 5.65 16.51 8.93
CA GLN A 202 4.98 15.36 9.51
C GLN A 202 5.61 14.01 9.09
N SER A 203 6.90 14.00 8.75
CA SER A 203 7.60 12.78 8.31
C SER A 203 7.84 11.76 9.44
N HIS A 204 7.86 12.20 10.70
CA HIS A 204 8.02 11.31 11.86
C HIS A 204 6.69 10.71 12.33
N VAL A 205 6.77 9.51 12.93
CA VAL A 205 5.61 8.80 13.48
C VAL A 205 5.58 8.99 15.01
N PRO A 206 4.65 9.80 15.53
CA PRO A 206 4.56 10.01 16.98
C PRO A 206 3.99 8.76 17.69
N ASN A 207 4.18 8.70 19.01
CA ASN A 207 3.64 7.60 19.83
C ASN A 207 2.13 7.74 20.14
N GLY A 208 1.53 8.89 19.84
CA GLY A 208 0.16 9.22 20.23
C GLY A 208 -0.78 9.50 19.06
N MET A 209 -1.93 10.07 19.43
CA MET A 209 -2.96 10.52 18.50
C MET A 209 -2.48 11.72 17.71
N GLU A 210 -2.54 11.61 16.38
CA GLU A 210 -2.30 12.72 15.46
C GLU A 210 -3.60 13.47 15.19
N GLY A 211 -3.48 14.78 15.02
CA GLY A 211 -4.59 15.66 14.62
C GLY A 211 -4.17 16.58 13.48
N PHE A 212 -5.11 16.88 12.59
CA PHE A 212 -4.89 17.82 11.48
C PHE A 212 -6.21 18.52 11.11
N LEU A 213 -6.20 19.85 11.00
CA LEU A 213 -7.37 20.69 10.70
C LEU A 213 -8.61 20.37 11.56
N GLY A 214 -8.42 20.10 12.86
CA GLY A 214 -9.50 19.74 13.79
C GLY A 214 -10.00 18.28 13.70
N GLU A 215 -9.46 17.47 12.80
CA GLU A 215 -9.79 16.05 12.67
C GLU A 215 -8.83 15.18 13.48
N ARG A 216 -9.35 14.10 14.05
CA ARG A 216 -8.54 13.01 14.64
C ARG A 216 -8.04 12.11 13.54
N ARG A 217 -6.72 12.10 13.33
CA ARG A 217 -6.08 11.40 12.21
C ARG A 217 -5.45 10.06 12.58
N GLY A 218 -5.58 9.62 13.85
CA GLY A 218 -5.19 8.30 14.32
C GLY A 218 -3.92 8.26 15.15
N ALA A 219 -3.81 7.23 15.99
CA ALA A 219 -2.59 6.82 16.69
C ALA A 219 -1.94 5.70 15.85
N LEU A 220 -1.22 6.07 14.79
CA LEU A 220 -0.90 5.16 13.70
C LEU A 220 0.06 4.04 14.09
N ARG A 221 0.99 4.29 15.03
CA ARG A 221 1.85 3.24 15.58
C ARG A 221 1.03 2.18 16.32
N GLN A 222 0.11 2.62 17.18
CA GLN A 222 -0.79 1.70 17.90
C GLN A 222 -1.71 0.94 16.95
N LEU A 223 -2.25 1.61 15.92
CA LEU A 223 -3.08 0.99 14.90
C LEU A 223 -2.33 -0.12 14.16
N ALA A 224 -1.12 0.16 13.67
CA ALA A 224 -0.33 -0.80 12.92
C ALA A 224 0.02 -2.04 13.77
N HIS A 225 0.50 -1.83 15.00
CA HIS A 225 0.75 -2.92 15.95
C HIS A 225 -0.52 -3.70 16.27
N TYR A 226 -1.64 -3.00 16.52
CA TYR A 226 -2.93 -3.65 16.74
C TYR A 226 -3.34 -4.53 15.56
N CYS A 227 -3.20 -4.05 14.33
CA CYS A 227 -3.50 -4.84 13.13
C CYS A 227 -2.65 -6.12 13.06
N ILE A 228 -1.34 -6.02 13.30
CA ILE A 228 -0.44 -7.19 13.32
C ILE A 228 -0.86 -8.17 14.43
N ASP A 229 -1.13 -7.68 15.63
CA ASP A 229 -1.53 -8.50 16.78
C ASP A 229 -2.88 -9.20 16.57
N HIS A 230 -3.71 -8.68 15.66
CA HIS A 230 -5.00 -9.27 15.29
C HIS A 230 -4.96 -9.99 13.94
N GLY A 231 -3.76 -10.30 13.44
CA GLY A 231 -3.57 -11.22 12.31
C GLY A 231 -3.27 -10.58 10.96
N ALA A 232 -2.97 -9.28 10.88
CA ALA A 232 -2.43 -8.72 9.65
C ALA A 232 -0.99 -9.19 9.42
N ASP A 233 -0.62 -9.41 8.16
CA ASP A 233 0.71 -9.87 7.75
C ASP A 233 1.55 -8.73 7.18
N VAL A 234 0.92 -7.76 6.52
CA VAL A 234 1.53 -6.55 6.00
C VAL A 234 0.61 -5.37 6.32
N VAL A 235 1.18 -4.26 6.79
CA VAL A 235 0.47 -3.01 7.00
C VAL A 235 1.17 -1.90 6.23
N TYR A 236 0.43 -1.08 5.49
CA TYR A 236 0.99 0.09 4.82
C TYR A 236 0.06 1.28 4.92
N GLY A 237 0.66 2.47 5.04
CA GLY A 237 -0.06 3.71 5.27
C GLY A 237 0.20 4.77 4.20
N HIS A 238 -0.70 5.74 4.19
CA HIS A 238 -0.69 6.95 3.38
C HIS A 238 -1.52 8.05 4.08
N GLY A 239 -1.56 9.27 3.52
CA GLY A 239 -2.29 10.41 4.08
C GLY A 239 -1.43 11.59 4.50
N PRO A 240 -0.23 11.43 5.08
CA PRO A 240 0.65 12.57 5.42
C PRO A 240 1.22 13.30 4.19
N HIS A 241 1.08 12.76 2.98
CA HIS A 241 1.64 13.26 1.72
C HIS A 241 3.17 13.39 1.73
N VAL A 242 3.82 12.71 2.66
CA VAL A 242 5.28 12.56 2.78
C VAL A 242 5.59 11.13 3.20
N VAL A 243 6.78 10.65 2.85
CA VAL A 243 7.24 9.33 3.29
C VAL A 243 7.53 9.33 4.79
N ARG A 244 7.22 8.21 5.45
CA ARG A 244 7.54 7.92 6.84
C ARG A 244 8.40 6.66 6.96
N GLY A 245 8.82 6.34 8.18
CA GLY A 245 9.63 5.17 8.45
C GLY A 245 8.94 3.83 8.19
N ILE A 246 9.77 2.79 8.17
CA ILE A 246 9.39 1.37 8.04
C ILE A 246 9.77 0.65 9.33
N GLU A 247 8.96 -0.32 9.73
CA GLU A 247 9.21 -1.17 10.87
C GLU A 247 8.97 -2.64 10.50
N VAL A 248 9.72 -3.56 11.09
CA VAL A 248 9.35 -4.97 11.17
C VAL A 248 9.01 -5.26 12.62
N TYR A 249 7.73 -5.53 12.88
CA TYR A 249 7.17 -5.81 14.19
C TYR A 249 6.66 -7.25 14.25
N LYS A 250 7.17 -8.04 15.19
CA LYS A 250 6.84 -9.48 15.33
C LYS A 250 7.01 -10.27 14.02
N GLY A 251 8.03 -9.92 13.23
CA GLY A 251 8.32 -10.54 11.95
C GLY A 251 7.37 -10.13 10.81
N ARG A 252 6.56 -9.07 10.98
CA ARG A 252 5.62 -8.54 9.99
C ARG A 252 6.03 -7.15 9.54
N PHE A 253 5.79 -6.84 8.29
CA PHE A 253 6.21 -5.58 7.67
C PHE A 253 5.19 -4.47 7.88
N ILE A 254 5.66 -3.28 8.25
CA ILE A 254 4.87 -2.07 8.40
C ILE A 254 5.58 -0.92 7.65
N ALA A 255 4.86 -0.21 6.78
CA ALA A 255 5.27 1.08 6.22
C ALA A 255 4.26 2.14 6.67
N TYR A 256 4.71 3.19 7.39
CA TYR A 256 3.79 4.14 8.03
C TYR A 256 3.25 5.23 7.11
N SER A 257 3.95 5.56 6.06
CA SER A 257 3.42 6.34 4.92
C SER A 257 4.35 6.19 3.72
N LEU A 258 3.74 6.00 2.55
CA LEU A 258 4.43 5.96 1.27
C LEU A 258 4.31 7.28 0.51
N GLY A 259 3.72 8.32 1.14
CA GLY A 259 3.58 9.65 0.58
C GLY A 259 2.77 9.70 -0.71
N ASN A 260 3.02 10.73 -1.49
CA ASN A 260 2.43 10.88 -2.82
C ASN A 260 3.12 9.94 -3.82
N PHE A 261 2.35 9.14 -4.57
CA PHE A 261 2.95 8.29 -5.59
C PHE A 261 2.71 8.79 -7.02
N CYS A 262 1.46 9.06 -7.37
CA CYS A 262 1.11 9.58 -8.68
C CYS A 262 0.02 10.65 -8.54
N THR A 263 0.43 11.86 -8.18
CA THR A 263 -0.44 13.00 -7.87
C THR A 263 0.00 14.23 -8.67
N PRO A 264 -0.07 14.19 -10.02
CA PRO A 264 0.52 15.22 -10.88
C PRO A 264 -0.10 16.62 -10.69
N PHE A 265 -1.27 16.72 -10.07
CA PHE A 265 -1.99 17.98 -9.83
C PHE A 265 -2.73 17.96 -8.49
N GLY A 266 -2.99 19.15 -7.94
CA GLY A 266 -3.87 19.33 -6.78
C GLY A 266 -3.24 19.05 -5.41
N ILE A 267 -2.14 18.33 -5.34
CA ILE A 267 -1.38 18.04 -4.13
C ILE A 267 0.03 18.63 -4.28
N SER A 268 0.58 19.20 -3.22
CA SER A 268 1.94 19.77 -3.24
C SER A 268 2.97 18.66 -3.49
N LEU A 269 3.92 18.95 -4.42
CA LEU A 269 5.05 18.07 -4.73
C LEU A 269 6.40 18.74 -4.41
N GLN A 270 6.39 19.79 -3.61
CA GLN A 270 7.62 20.52 -3.25
C GLN A 270 8.43 19.73 -2.22
N GLY A 271 9.76 19.69 -2.44
CA GLY A 271 10.68 19.02 -1.53
C GLY A 271 10.35 17.54 -1.34
N VAL A 272 10.26 17.11 -0.08
CA VAL A 272 9.98 15.70 0.30
C VAL A 272 8.57 15.22 -0.06
N SER A 273 7.61 16.14 -0.30
CA SER A 273 6.27 15.78 -0.80
C SER A 273 6.29 15.26 -2.24
N GLY A 274 7.36 15.50 -3.00
CA GLY A 274 7.57 14.92 -4.31
C GLY A 274 8.19 13.51 -4.30
N TYR A 275 8.51 12.96 -3.13
CA TYR A 275 9.05 11.60 -3.01
C TYR A 275 7.97 10.56 -3.25
N ALA A 276 8.23 9.63 -4.18
CA ALA A 276 7.26 8.68 -4.69
C ALA A 276 7.85 7.24 -4.71
N PRO A 277 8.03 6.60 -3.55
CA PRO A 277 8.60 5.26 -3.53
C PRO A 277 7.66 4.19 -4.09
N ILE A 278 8.26 3.13 -4.65
CA ILE A 278 7.67 1.80 -4.63
C ILE A 278 8.45 1.01 -3.58
N VAL A 279 7.75 0.42 -2.63
CA VAL A 279 8.35 -0.51 -1.66
C VAL A 279 7.90 -1.92 -2.02
N THR A 280 8.83 -2.77 -2.45
CA THR A 280 8.54 -4.20 -2.62
C THR A 280 8.85 -4.96 -1.35
N VAL A 281 7.95 -5.87 -0.98
CA VAL A 281 8.04 -6.70 0.22
C VAL A 281 7.85 -8.14 -0.17
N THR A 282 8.82 -8.99 0.13
CA THR A 282 8.70 -10.46 -0.03
C THR A 282 8.37 -11.07 1.32
N ILE A 283 7.27 -11.82 1.39
CA ILE A 283 6.82 -12.57 2.57
C ILE A 283 6.76 -14.06 2.27
N ASP A 284 6.89 -14.90 3.30
CA ASP A 284 6.66 -16.34 3.19
C ASP A 284 5.16 -16.68 3.21
N HIS A 285 4.81 -17.94 3.00
CA HIS A 285 3.42 -18.45 3.05
C HIS A 285 2.73 -18.29 4.41
N LYS A 286 3.49 -17.96 5.47
CA LYS A 286 2.96 -17.62 6.81
C LYS A 286 2.89 -16.11 7.03
N GLY A 287 3.10 -15.32 5.97
CA GLY A 287 3.09 -13.85 6.01
C GLY A 287 4.30 -13.22 6.71
N ARG A 288 5.38 -13.97 7.00
CA ARG A 288 6.57 -13.42 7.64
C ARG A 288 7.42 -12.69 6.63
N PHE A 289 7.86 -11.50 6.98
CA PHE A 289 8.76 -10.70 6.17
C PHE A 289 10.08 -11.44 5.95
N GLN A 290 10.57 -11.44 4.70
CA GLN A 290 11.82 -12.04 4.30
C GLN A 290 12.84 -10.98 3.86
N LYS A 291 12.44 -10.14 2.95
CA LYS A 291 13.24 -9.05 2.38
C LYS A 291 12.34 -8.03 1.70
N GLY A 292 12.89 -6.86 1.42
CA GLY A 292 12.20 -5.82 0.66
C GLY A 292 13.17 -4.91 -0.07
N ARG A 293 12.61 -3.96 -0.83
CA ARG A 293 13.40 -2.92 -1.51
C ARG A 293 12.59 -1.65 -1.68
N ILE A 294 13.23 -0.51 -1.45
CA ILE A 294 12.73 0.82 -1.72
C ILE A 294 13.28 1.27 -3.07
N TYR A 295 12.41 1.49 -4.04
CA TYR A 295 12.74 2.11 -5.31
C TYR A 295 12.40 3.59 -5.23
N SER A 296 13.38 4.45 -5.49
CA SER A 296 13.24 5.91 -5.38
C SER A 296 12.77 6.50 -6.70
N PHE A 297 11.63 7.17 -6.68
CA PHE A 297 11.11 8.01 -7.76
C PHE A 297 10.80 9.40 -7.21
N ILE A 298 10.77 10.38 -8.08
CA ILE A 298 10.43 11.76 -7.75
C ILE A 298 9.31 12.20 -8.70
N GLN A 299 8.33 12.89 -8.17
CA GLN A 299 7.29 13.52 -8.97
C GLN A 299 7.59 15.00 -9.25
N SER A 300 7.10 15.46 -10.38
CA SER A 300 7.03 16.87 -10.75
C SER A 300 5.62 17.19 -11.20
N TYR A 301 5.22 18.46 -11.08
CA TYR A 301 3.92 18.95 -11.52
C TYR A 301 3.61 18.53 -12.96
N GLY A 302 2.44 18.00 -13.20
CA GLY A 302 1.99 17.51 -14.51
C GLY A 302 2.54 16.15 -14.93
N ALA A 303 3.40 15.51 -14.12
CA ALA A 303 4.00 14.21 -14.41
C ALA A 303 3.79 13.23 -13.25
N GLY A 304 3.72 11.93 -13.56
CA GLY A 304 3.78 10.88 -12.54
C GLY A 304 5.21 10.64 -12.04
N PRO A 305 5.43 9.60 -11.23
CA PRO A 305 6.74 9.27 -10.67
C PRO A 305 7.77 8.99 -11.76
N ARG A 306 8.97 9.56 -11.60
CA ARG A 306 10.08 9.49 -12.57
C ARG A 306 11.39 9.08 -11.91
N LYS A 307 12.19 8.27 -12.61
CA LYS A 307 13.60 8.10 -12.31
C LYS A 307 14.30 9.43 -12.54
N GLN A 308 15.20 9.81 -11.65
CA GLN A 308 16.02 11.01 -11.79
C GLN A 308 17.49 10.66 -11.62
N ASP A 309 18.31 11.12 -12.58
CA ASP A 309 19.76 10.98 -12.49
C ASP A 309 20.30 11.68 -11.22
N GLY A 310 21.27 11.05 -10.58
CA GLY A 310 21.84 11.52 -9.30
C GLY A 310 20.94 11.39 -8.06
N LYS A 311 19.64 11.02 -8.21
CA LYS A 311 18.69 10.88 -7.10
C LYS A 311 18.16 9.45 -6.91
N ARG A 312 18.88 8.46 -7.44
CA ARG A 312 18.46 7.06 -7.49
C ARG A 312 18.10 6.45 -6.14
N PHE A 313 18.69 6.94 -5.04
CA PHE A 313 18.47 6.40 -3.69
C PHE A 313 17.96 7.44 -2.69
N LEU A 314 17.63 8.63 -3.15
CA LEU A 314 17.27 9.76 -2.27
C LEU A 314 16.11 9.44 -1.34
N VAL A 315 15.04 8.83 -1.87
CA VAL A 315 13.87 8.42 -1.07
C VAL A 315 14.23 7.30 -0.10
N ALA A 316 15.05 6.34 -0.54
CA ALA A 316 15.52 5.25 0.33
C ALA A 316 16.36 5.77 1.50
N HIS A 317 17.22 6.78 1.28
CA HIS A 317 18.00 7.44 2.34
C HIS A 317 17.09 8.14 3.35
N GLN A 318 16.06 8.87 2.88
CA GLN A 318 15.09 9.51 3.76
C GLN A 318 14.32 8.47 4.59
N MET A 319 13.78 7.44 3.96
CA MET A 319 13.03 6.39 4.67
C MET A 319 13.91 5.62 5.65
N LYS A 320 15.19 5.36 5.30
CA LYS A 320 16.17 4.76 6.22
C LYS A 320 16.36 5.61 7.47
N ALA A 321 16.66 6.90 7.31
CA ALA A 321 16.88 7.80 8.44
C ALA A 321 15.65 7.89 9.36
N LEU A 322 14.45 8.00 8.78
CA LEU A 322 13.18 8.01 9.53
C LEU A 322 12.96 6.69 10.27
N SER A 323 13.25 5.55 9.63
CA SER A 323 13.08 4.22 10.25
C SER A 323 14.01 4.04 11.45
N GLU A 324 15.28 4.45 11.33
CA GLU A 324 16.26 4.35 12.40
C GLU A 324 15.92 5.27 13.59
N THR A 325 15.36 6.45 13.30
CA THR A 325 14.96 7.42 14.34
C THR A 325 13.68 6.98 15.05
N ASP A 326 12.64 6.61 14.30
CA ASP A 326 11.31 6.38 14.87
C ASP A 326 11.17 4.95 15.42
N PHE A 327 11.93 3.97 14.87
CA PHE A 327 11.81 2.55 15.19
C PHE A 327 13.18 1.90 15.49
N PRO A 328 13.93 2.41 16.49
CA PRO A 328 15.28 1.91 16.80
C PRO A 328 15.32 0.44 17.26
N HIS A 329 14.18 -0.13 17.63
CA HIS A 329 14.02 -1.53 18.04
C HIS A 329 13.39 -2.42 16.96
N SER A 330 13.24 -1.93 15.73
CA SER A 330 12.76 -2.73 14.61
C SER A 330 13.74 -3.85 14.26
N ASP A 331 13.20 -5.02 13.89
CA ASP A 331 14.02 -6.13 13.38
C ASP A 331 14.54 -5.88 11.94
N ALA A 332 14.18 -4.76 11.32
CA ALA A 332 14.61 -4.41 9.96
C ALA A 332 15.90 -3.59 9.93
N TRP A 333 16.71 -3.81 8.90
CA TRP A 333 17.74 -2.88 8.46
C TRP A 333 17.46 -2.40 7.04
N ILE A 334 17.86 -1.18 6.72
CA ILE A 334 17.77 -0.60 5.37
C ILE A 334 19.17 -0.14 4.96
N ASP A 335 19.65 -0.58 3.79
CA ASP A 335 20.93 -0.11 3.27
C ASP A 335 20.78 1.17 2.43
N LEU A 336 21.92 1.77 2.04
CA LEU A 336 21.96 2.98 1.23
C LEU A 336 21.46 2.77 -0.22
N ARG A 337 21.29 1.52 -0.65
CA ARG A 337 20.71 1.16 -1.96
C ARG A 337 19.23 0.87 -1.89
N GLY A 338 18.62 0.99 -0.69
CA GLY A 338 17.21 0.76 -0.45
C GLY A 338 16.82 -0.70 -0.24
N ASN A 339 17.78 -1.62 -0.08
CA ASN A 339 17.45 -2.99 0.28
C ASN A 339 17.03 -3.05 1.75
N ILE A 340 15.99 -3.85 2.05
CA ILE A 340 15.45 -4.06 3.40
C ILE A 340 15.65 -5.53 3.76
N GLY A 341 16.24 -5.80 4.92
CA GLY A 341 16.45 -7.14 5.42
C GLY A 341 16.20 -7.24 6.92
N LEU A 342 16.35 -8.45 7.47
CA LEU A 342 16.20 -8.73 8.90
C LEU A 342 17.55 -8.67 9.62
N ILE A 343 17.57 -8.04 10.77
CA ILE A 343 18.71 -8.10 11.71
C ILE A 343 18.73 -9.54 12.27
N ARG A 344 19.73 -10.30 11.88
CA ARG A 344 19.96 -11.65 12.45
C ARG A 344 20.71 -11.48 13.77
N TYR A 345 20.02 -11.60 14.89
CA TYR A 345 20.70 -11.83 16.16
C TYR A 345 21.33 -13.22 16.13
N THR A 346 22.63 -13.31 15.83
CA THR A 346 23.41 -14.51 16.15
C THR A 346 23.40 -14.62 17.68
N ARG A 347 22.66 -15.59 18.21
CA ARG A 347 22.85 -16.03 19.60
C ARG A 347 24.31 -16.53 19.70
N ARG A 348 25.22 -15.65 20.10
CA ARG A 348 26.48 -16.12 20.70
C ARG A 348 26.08 -16.76 22.01
N SER A 349 26.23 -18.09 22.07
CA SER A 349 26.23 -18.84 23.31
C SER A 349 27.28 -18.18 24.22
N LEU A 350 26.81 -17.51 25.27
CA LEU A 350 27.61 -17.22 26.42
C LEU A 350 27.88 -18.58 27.11
N THR A 351 28.87 -19.30 26.64
CA THR A 351 29.54 -20.32 27.42
C THR A 351 30.39 -19.56 28.43
N THR A 352 29.87 -19.44 29.64
CA THR A 352 30.60 -19.03 30.84
C THR A 352 31.74 -20.01 31.05
N ILE A 353 32.97 -19.53 31.14
CA ILE A 353 34.10 -20.19 31.76
C ILE A 353 34.08 -19.82 33.24
#